data_02812590668db3237335620e3799d336
#
_entry.id   02812590668db3237335620e3799d336
#
_cell.length_a   1.000
_cell.length_b   1.000
_cell.length_c   1.000
_cell.angle_alpha   90.00
_cell.angle_beta   90.00
_cell.angle_gamma   90.00
#
_symmetry.space_group_name_H-M   'P 1'
#
loop_
_entity.id
_entity.type
_entity.pdbx_description
1 polymer ?
#
loop_
_entity_poly.entity_id
_entity_poly.type
_entity_poly.pdbx_seq_one_letter_code
_entity_poly.pdbx_strand_id
1 'polypeptide(L)'
;MVEEGRWGIIYCPKNGLLSSPEKRWEHTERCLLSHGIEFDMVQSENPRSVDRLVRMLVSNGYKTIIIYGGDSALNDAVNYLMLLEPEERDKITLGVIPNGVLNDFAHFWGFDESHVEQTIKWLKQKRVRRVDIGCIRYENKKNERCRRYFLNCVNIGMVANIMSMRRRMRHLFVSRTISFILSCILLLFQRIDYL
;
A
#
# COMPACT_ATOMS: atom_id res chain seq x y z
N MET A 1 7.82 -7.49 -25.10
CA MET A 1 8.25 -8.21 -23.86
C MET A 1 9.12 -7.25 -23.08
N VAL A 2 8.91 -7.17 -21.77
CA VAL A 2 9.72 -6.31 -20.88
C VAL A 2 11.11 -6.93 -20.73
N GLU A 3 12.16 -6.09 -20.73
CA GLU A 3 13.52 -6.53 -20.52
C GLU A 3 13.70 -7.17 -19.13
N GLU A 4 14.52 -8.23 -19.08
CA GLU A 4 14.73 -8.95 -17.83
C GLU A 4 15.46 -8.06 -16.81
N GLY A 5 14.85 -7.89 -15.64
CA GLY A 5 15.39 -7.04 -14.58
C GLY A 5 14.77 -5.64 -14.47
N ARG A 6 14.00 -5.20 -15.46
CA ARG A 6 13.30 -3.92 -15.45
C ARG A 6 12.21 -3.89 -14.39
N TRP A 7 12.08 -2.80 -13.64
CA TRP A 7 11.10 -2.65 -12.58
C TRP A 7 9.82 -1.99 -13.08
N GLY A 8 8.66 -2.51 -12.67
CA GLY A 8 7.39 -1.80 -12.79
C GLY A 8 7.10 -1.06 -11.50
N ILE A 9 7.07 0.27 -11.53
CA ILE A 9 6.81 1.10 -10.35
C ILE A 9 5.40 1.65 -10.39
N ILE A 10 4.62 1.38 -9.35
CA ILE A 10 3.30 2.00 -9.16
C ILE A 10 3.47 3.18 -8.20
N TYR A 11 3.38 4.37 -8.74
CA TYR A 11 3.45 5.61 -7.98
C TYR A 11 2.07 5.99 -7.43
N CYS A 12 1.98 6.08 -6.11
CA CYS A 12 0.78 6.50 -5.40
C CYS A 12 1.02 7.89 -4.78
N PRO A 13 0.65 8.98 -5.47
CA PRO A 13 0.88 10.34 -4.97
C PRO A 13 0.12 10.56 -3.67
N LYS A 14 0.78 11.16 -2.68
CA LYS A 14 0.22 11.47 -1.37
C LYS A 14 0.32 12.95 -1.07
N ASN A 15 -0.82 13.61 -0.97
CA ASN A 15 -0.93 15.00 -0.53
C ASN A 15 -0.90 15.10 1.00
N GLY A 16 -0.53 16.28 1.51
CA GLY A 16 -0.54 16.58 2.95
C GLY A 16 0.66 16.05 3.73
N LEU A 17 1.77 15.76 3.06
CA LEU A 17 3.10 15.61 3.64
C LEU A 17 3.90 16.92 3.52
N LEU A 18 5.08 16.98 4.15
CA LEU A 18 5.92 18.19 4.20
C LEU A 18 6.37 18.70 2.84
N SER A 19 6.58 17.80 1.88
CA SER A 19 6.94 18.16 0.50
C SER A 19 5.85 17.75 -0.49
N SER A 20 5.82 18.41 -1.67
CA SER A 20 4.85 18.07 -2.71
C SER A 20 5.11 16.66 -3.27
N PRO A 21 4.07 15.98 -3.76
CA PRO A 21 4.22 14.65 -4.38
C PRO A 21 5.24 14.64 -5.52
N GLU A 22 5.24 15.68 -6.35
CA GLU A 22 6.12 15.82 -7.51
C GLU A 22 7.59 15.89 -7.07
N LYS A 23 7.93 16.73 -6.09
CA LYS A 23 9.30 16.85 -5.56
C LYS A 23 9.81 15.55 -4.97
N ARG A 24 8.93 14.79 -4.28
CA ARG A 24 9.31 13.49 -3.75
C ARG A 24 9.56 12.47 -4.86
N TRP A 25 8.74 12.49 -5.91
CA TRP A 25 8.96 11.64 -7.06
C TRP A 25 10.27 11.98 -7.77
N GLU A 26 10.50 13.25 -8.11
CA GLU A 26 11.74 13.70 -8.75
C GLU A 26 13.00 13.30 -7.97
N HIS A 27 12.93 13.35 -6.63
CA HIS A 27 14.05 12.89 -5.79
C HIS A 27 14.23 11.38 -5.91
N THR A 28 13.14 10.60 -5.81
CA THR A 28 13.17 9.15 -5.91
C THR A 28 13.65 8.69 -7.29
N GLU A 29 13.17 9.31 -8.34
CA GLU A 29 13.55 9.06 -9.73
C GLU A 29 15.05 9.27 -9.94
N ARG A 30 15.60 10.40 -9.48
CA ARG A 30 17.04 10.64 -9.53
C ARG A 30 17.83 9.57 -8.79
N CYS A 31 17.37 9.13 -7.63
CA CYS A 31 18.00 8.04 -6.88
C CYS A 31 17.96 6.72 -7.66
N LEU A 32 16.83 6.37 -8.29
CA LEU A 32 16.71 5.16 -9.12
C LEU A 32 17.70 5.19 -10.29
N LEU A 33 17.74 6.29 -11.03
CA LEU A 33 18.63 6.49 -12.18
C LEU A 33 20.10 6.47 -11.78
N SER A 34 20.48 7.13 -10.67
CA SER A 34 21.87 7.15 -10.17
C SER A 34 22.37 5.75 -9.77
N HIS A 35 21.46 4.85 -9.40
CA HIS A 35 21.77 3.46 -9.10
C HIS A 35 21.68 2.54 -10.34
N GLY A 36 21.44 3.09 -11.54
CA GLY A 36 21.35 2.32 -12.78
C GLY A 36 20.18 1.34 -12.78
N ILE A 37 19.05 1.72 -12.16
CA ILE A 37 17.85 0.91 -12.17
C ILE A 37 17.00 1.32 -13.36
N GLU A 38 16.69 0.37 -14.21
CA GLU A 38 15.74 0.53 -15.30
C GLU A 38 14.33 0.27 -14.80
N PHE A 39 13.42 1.19 -15.09
CA PHE A 39 12.05 1.09 -14.64
C PHE A 39 11.07 1.75 -15.59
N ASP A 40 9.83 1.34 -15.49
CA ASP A 40 8.68 2.04 -16.02
C ASP A 40 7.76 2.44 -14.87
N MET A 41 7.28 3.67 -14.88
CA MET A 41 6.41 4.19 -13.84
C MET A 41 4.99 4.39 -14.36
N VAL A 42 4.04 3.94 -13.56
CA VAL A 42 2.61 4.19 -13.75
C VAL A 42 2.04 4.85 -12.51
N GLN A 43 1.31 5.92 -12.70
CA GLN A 43 0.70 6.67 -11.60
C GLN A 43 -0.69 6.12 -11.25
N SER A 44 -0.94 5.93 -9.97
CA SER A 44 -2.25 5.60 -9.45
C SER A 44 -3.15 6.84 -9.39
N GLU A 45 -4.27 6.81 -10.09
CA GLU A 45 -5.25 7.91 -10.13
C GLU A 45 -6.05 8.00 -8.82
N ASN A 46 -6.28 6.87 -8.18
CA ASN A 46 -7.07 6.75 -6.96
C ASN A 46 -6.68 5.49 -6.16
N PRO A 47 -7.04 5.41 -4.87
CA PRO A 47 -6.67 4.25 -4.03
C PRO A 47 -7.15 2.88 -4.53
N ARG A 48 -8.14 2.85 -5.44
CA ARG A 48 -8.70 1.59 -5.98
C ARG A 48 -8.10 1.19 -7.33
N SER A 49 -7.12 1.91 -7.84
CA SER A 49 -6.51 1.61 -9.14
C SER A 49 -5.29 0.70 -9.04
N VAL A 50 -4.77 0.47 -7.83
CA VAL A 50 -3.52 -0.27 -7.61
C VAL A 50 -3.64 -1.72 -8.09
N ASP A 51 -4.74 -2.41 -7.78
CA ASP A 51 -5.00 -3.78 -8.23
C ASP A 51 -5.00 -3.90 -9.77
N ARG A 52 -5.65 -2.94 -10.45
CA ARG A 52 -5.66 -2.85 -11.91
C ARG A 52 -4.27 -2.62 -12.48
N LEU A 53 -3.49 -1.74 -11.85
CA LEU A 53 -2.13 -1.43 -12.30
C LEU A 53 -1.17 -2.60 -12.06
N VAL A 54 -1.29 -3.32 -10.95
CA VAL A 54 -0.53 -4.55 -10.71
C VAL A 54 -0.88 -5.59 -11.76
N ARG A 55 -2.18 -5.79 -12.06
CA ARG A 55 -2.63 -6.69 -13.13
C ARG A 55 -1.97 -6.34 -14.45
N MET A 56 -1.99 -5.07 -14.83
CA MET A 56 -1.40 -4.59 -16.09
C MET A 56 0.11 -4.89 -16.13
N LEU A 57 0.86 -4.60 -15.07
CA LEU A 57 2.29 -4.87 -15.01
C LEU A 57 2.58 -6.38 -15.10
N VAL A 58 1.85 -7.22 -14.36
CA VAL A 58 1.98 -8.68 -14.42
C VAL A 58 1.70 -9.20 -15.83
N SER A 59 0.62 -8.75 -16.45
CA SER A 59 0.25 -9.16 -17.83
C SER A 59 1.29 -8.71 -18.87
N ASN A 60 1.97 -7.59 -18.64
CA ASN A 60 3.06 -7.11 -19.49
C ASN A 60 4.41 -7.82 -19.23
N GLY A 61 4.46 -8.73 -18.25
CA GLY A 61 5.63 -9.57 -17.99
C GLY A 61 6.61 -9.04 -16.95
N TYR A 62 6.29 -7.95 -16.22
CA TYR A 62 7.12 -7.46 -15.13
C TYR A 62 7.21 -8.51 -14.01
N LYS A 63 8.45 -8.81 -13.58
CA LYS A 63 8.73 -9.73 -12.48
C LYS A 63 9.03 -9.01 -11.17
N THR A 64 9.46 -7.75 -11.25
CA THR A 64 9.72 -6.89 -10.09
C THR A 64 8.75 -5.73 -10.12
N ILE A 65 7.87 -5.66 -9.12
CA ILE A 65 6.86 -4.60 -8.99
C ILE A 65 7.14 -3.85 -7.70
N ILE A 66 7.32 -2.54 -7.80
CA ILE A 66 7.59 -1.67 -6.67
C ILE A 66 6.37 -0.78 -6.41
N ILE A 67 5.88 -0.80 -5.20
CA ILE A 67 4.85 0.14 -4.74
C ILE A 67 5.54 1.35 -4.11
N TYR A 68 5.54 2.47 -4.81
CA TYR A 68 5.93 3.75 -4.22
C TYR A 68 4.67 4.37 -3.60
N GLY A 69 4.41 3.98 -2.36
CA GLY A 69 3.15 4.26 -1.68
C GLY A 69 3.16 3.89 -0.20
N GLY A 70 1.99 3.86 0.42
CA GLY A 70 1.81 3.44 1.81
C GLY A 70 1.20 2.05 1.92
N ASP A 71 0.96 1.62 3.17
CA ASP A 71 0.44 0.29 3.52
C ASP A 71 -0.85 -0.10 2.77
N SER A 72 -1.76 0.86 2.53
CA SER A 72 -3.00 0.57 1.78
C SER A 72 -2.72 0.15 0.34
N ALA A 73 -1.82 0.85 -0.35
CA ALA A 73 -1.47 0.54 -1.74
C ALA A 73 -0.74 -0.81 -1.82
N LEU A 74 0.19 -1.04 -0.89
CA LEU A 74 0.89 -2.32 -0.78
C LEU A 74 -0.08 -3.47 -0.52
N ASN A 75 -1.05 -3.28 0.39
CA ASN A 75 -2.05 -4.29 0.69
C ASN A 75 -3.00 -4.58 -0.49
N ASP A 76 -3.36 -3.57 -1.28
CA ASP A 76 -4.16 -3.77 -2.50
C ASP A 76 -3.38 -4.54 -3.56
N ALA A 77 -2.08 -4.27 -3.73
CA ALA A 77 -1.20 -5.05 -4.58
C ALA A 77 -1.14 -6.53 -4.17
N VAL A 78 -0.95 -6.80 -2.86
CA VAL A 78 -0.97 -8.16 -2.31
C VAL A 78 -2.30 -8.85 -2.56
N ASN A 79 -3.43 -8.17 -2.36
CA ASN A 79 -4.74 -8.77 -2.61
C ASN A 79 -4.92 -9.21 -4.06
N TYR A 80 -4.39 -8.46 -5.02
CA TYR A 80 -4.37 -8.90 -6.42
C TYR A 80 -3.45 -10.10 -6.64
N LEU A 81 -2.20 -10.05 -6.15
CA LEU A 81 -1.24 -11.14 -6.32
C LEU A 81 -1.75 -12.47 -5.71
N MET A 82 -2.50 -12.39 -4.63
CA MET A 82 -3.11 -13.58 -3.99
C MET A 82 -4.29 -14.17 -4.78
N LEU A 83 -4.73 -13.55 -5.87
CA LEU A 83 -5.68 -14.13 -6.83
C LEU A 83 -5.00 -14.94 -7.93
N LEU A 84 -3.70 -14.75 -8.12
CA LEU A 84 -2.92 -15.50 -9.09
C LEU A 84 -2.67 -16.94 -8.61
N GLU A 85 -2.50 -17.84 -9.55
CA GLU A 85 -2.03 -19.19 -9.26
C GLU A 85 -0.62 -19.15 -8.60
N PRO A 86 -0.30 -20.11 -7.71
CA PRO A 86 0.97 -20.10 -6.99
C PRO A 86 2.20 -20.00 -7.90
N GLU A 87 2.18 -20.70 -9.04
CA GLU A 87 3.28 -20.74 -10.00
C GLU A 87 3.52 -19.41 -10.70
N GLU A 88 2.46 -18.61 -10.91
CA GLU A 88 2.55 -17.26 -11.46
C GLU A 88 3.00 -16.27 -10.39
N ARG A 89 2.38 -16.33 -9.22
CA ARG A 89 2.69 -15.47 -8.09
C ARG A 89 4.14 -15.59 -7.63
N ASP A 90 4.67 -16.80 -7.57
CA ASP A 90 6.04 -17.08 -7.14
C ASP A 90 7.12 -16.49 -8.09
N LYS A 91 6.73 -16.08 -9.29
CA LYS A 91 7.60 -15.38 -10.23
C LYS A 91 7.65 -13.87 -10.00
N ILE A 92 6.78 -13.34 -9.14
CA ILE A 92 6.66 -11.90 -8.89
C ILE A 92 7.36 -11.53 -7.59
N THR A 93 8.25 -10.57 -7.66
CA THR A 93 8.85 -9.93 -6.49
C THR A 93 8.16 -8.60 -6.25
N LEU A 94 7.59 -8.41 -5.06
CA LEU A 94 6.96 -7.17 -4.65
C LEU A 94 7.92 -6.41 -3.72
N GLY A 95 8.16 -5.14 -4.02
CA GLY A 95 8.93 -4.23 -3.18
C GLY A 95 8.12 -3.00 -2.80
N VAL A 96 8.61 -2.25 -1.82
CA VAL A 96 7.99 -1.01 -1.36
C VAL A 96 9.03 0.09 -1.17
N ILE A 97 8.70 1.28 -1.68
CA ILE A 97 9.35 2.54 -1.31
C ILE A 97 8.30 3.34 -0.55
N PRO A 98 8.51 3.62 0.75
CA PRO A 98 7.50 4.24 1.58
C PRO A 98 7.18 5.68 1.13
N ASN A 99 5.88 5.95 0.93
CA ASN A 99 5.34 7.28 0.58
C ASN A 99 3.92 7.46 1.16
N GLY A 100 3.64 6.79 2.26
CA GLY A 100 2.37 6.88 2.98
C GLY A 100 2.46 7.79 4.21
N VAL A 101 1.54 7.59 5.16
CA VAL A 101 1.50 8.33 6.43
C VAL A 101 2.15 7.54 7.57
N LEU A 102 1.91 6.25 7.64
CA LEU A 102 2.42 5.38 8.71
C LEU A 102 3.54 4.47 8.20
N ASN A 103 3.33 3.86 7.03
CA ASN A 103 4.31 2.96 6.40
C ASN A 103 4.79 1.82 7.31
N ASP A 104 3.86 1.28 8.13
CA ASP A 104 4.17 0.31 9.18
C ASP A 104 4.91 -0.93 8.64
N PHE A 105 4.48 -1.45 7.49
CA PHE A 105 5.15 -2.59 6.86
C PHE A 105 6.58 -2.24 6.42
N ALA A 106 6.75 -1.09 5.77
CA ALA A 106 8.06 -0.66 5.30
C ALA A 106 9.03 -0.40 6.47
N HIS A 107 8.56 0.27 7.52
CA HIS A 107 9.34 0.54 8.73
C HIS A 107 9.77 -0.74 9.46
N PHE A 108 8.90 -1.76 9.52
CA PHE A 108 9.27 -3.06 10.09
C PHE A 108 10.48 -3.69 9.38
N TRP A 109 10.63 -3.45 8.09
CA TRP A 109 11.77 -3.91 7.29
C TRP A 109 12.93 -2.92 7.23
N GLY A 110 12.86 -1.82 7.98
CA GLY A 110 13.89 -0.78 8.03
C GLY A 110 13.87 0.20 6.86
N PHE A 111 12.81 0.21 6.06
CA PHE A 111 12.63 1.18 4.98
C PHE A 111 11.97 2.44 5.52
N ASP A 112 12.57 3.59 5.23
CA ASP A 112 12.16 4.89 5.74
C ASP A 112 12.02 5.90 4.60
N GLU A 113 11.01 6.74 4.65
CA GLU A 113 10.75 7.78 3.66
C GLU A 113 11.79 8.91 3.64
N SER A 114 12.51 9.11 4.75
CA SER A 114 13.61 10.08 4.83
C SER A 114 14.92 9.54 4.24
N HIS A 115 15.03 8.21 4.05
CA HIS A 115 16.22 7.51 3.56
C HIS A 115 15.95 6.74 2.27
N VAL A 116 15.31 7.40 1.29
CA VAL A 116 14.92 6.78 0.00
C VAL A 116 16.10 6.13 -0.72
N GLU A 117 17.26 6.79 -0.75
CA GLU A 117 18.46 6.24 -1.39
C GLU A 117 18.89 4.92 -0.76
N GLN A 118 18.87 4.82 0.57
CA GLN A 118 19.21 3.58 1.27
C GLN A 118 18.19 2.46 0.97
N THR A 119 16.90 2.82 0.94
CA THR A 119 15.84 1.88 0.54
C THR A 119 16.08 1.33 -0.87
N ILE A 120 16.41 2.20 -1.83
CA ILE A 120 16.72 1.81 -3.21
C ILE A 120 17.94 0.90 -3.28
N LYS A 121 19.01 1.20 -2.54
CA LYS A 121 20.19 0.33 -2.44
C LYS A 121 19.84 -1.07 -1.96
N TRP A 122 19.01 -1.20 -0.95
CA TRP A 122 18.58 -2.50 -0.43
C TRP A 122 17.69 -3.25 -1.42
N LEU A 123 16.75 -2.57 -2.05
CA LEU A 123 15.91 -3.18 -3.08
C LEU A 123 16.74 -3.69 -4.27
N LYS A 124 17.76 -2.92 -4.70
CA LYS A 124 18.68 -3.32 -5.77
C LYS A 124 19.45 -4.60 -5.43
N GLN A 125 19.78 -4.85 -4.15
CA GLN A 125 20.48 -6.07 -3.73
C GLN A 125 19.63 -7.34 -3.91
N LYS A 126 18.33 -7.21 -4.23
CA LYS A 126 17.40 -8.33 -4.48
C LYS A 126 17.42 -9.40 -3.38
N ARG A 127 17.58 -8.97 -2.11
CA ARG A 127 17.44 -9.87 -0.96
C ARG A 127 15.97 -10.16 -0.72
N VAL A 128 15.41 -11.06 -1.52
CA VAL A 128 14.00 -11.43 -1.48
C VAL A 128 13.75 -12.38 -0.33
N ARG A 129 12.66 -12.19 0.39
CA ARG A 129 12.16 -13.11 1.42
C ARG A 129 10.71 -13.47 1.13
N ARG A 130 10.33 -14.70 1.46
CA ARG A 130 8.91 -15.08 1.54
C ARG A 130 8.35 -14.53 2.84
N VAL A 131 7.17 -13.92 2.75
CA VAL A 131 6.46 -13.33 3.87
C VAL A 131 5.11 -14.00 3.99
N ASP A 132 4.72 -14.35 5.20
CA ASP A 132 3.40 -14.90 5.47
C ASP A 132 2.33 -13.82 5.27
N ILE A 133 1.22 -14.24 4.68
CA ILE A 133 0.07 -13.38 4.38
C ILE A 133 -1.11 -13.85 5.19
N GLY A 134 -1.65 -12.97 6.03
CA GLY A 134 -2.89 -13.24 6.76
C GLY A 134 -4.10 -13.23 5.83
N CYS A 135 -5.08 -14.07 6.13
CA CYS A 135 -6.33 -14.14 5.37
C CYS A 135 -7.52 -14.09 6.32
N ILE A 136 -8.44 -13.16 6.08
CA ILE A 136 -9.73 -13.09 6.75
C ILE A 136 -10.85 -13.47 5.79
N ARG A 137 -11.77 -14.30 6.27
CA ARG A 137 -13.02 -14.65 5.58
C ARG A 137 -14.17 -14.05 6.36
N TYR A 138 -15.08 -13.39 5.66
CA TYR A 138 -16.22 -12.71 6.28
C TYR A 138 -17.41 -12.68 5.32
N GLU A 139 -18.58 -12.41 5.86
CA GLU A 139 -19.77 -12.11 5.06
C GLU A 139 -19.95 -10.60 4.97
N ASN A 140 -20.20 -10.11 3.76
CA ASN A 140 -20.48 -8.70 3.55
C ASN A 140 -21.97 -8.40 3.85
N LYS A 141 -22.35 -7.12 3.77
CA LYS A 141 -23.74 -6.67 4.02
C LYS A 141 -24.80 -7.27 3.05
N LYS A 142 -24.36 -7.95 2.00
CA LYS A 142 -25.23 -8.65 1.03
C LYS A 142 -25.26 -10.16 1.26
N ASN A 143 -24.72 -10.63 2.41
CA ASN A 143 -24.54 -12.04 2.74
C ASN A 143 -23.68 -12.82 1.74
N GLU A 144 -22.77 -12.12 1.04
CA GLU A 144 -21.82 -12.76 0.15
C GLU A 144 -20.54 -13.11 0.93
N ARG A 145 -20.04 -14.32 0.77
CA ARG A 145 -18.77 -14.76 1.36
C ARG A 145 -17.61 -14.07 0.67
N CYS A 146 -16.88 -13.28 1.43
CA CYS A 146 -15.72 -12.51 0.99
C CYS A 146 -14.44 -13.02 1.65
N ARG A 147 -13.32 -12.80 0.95
CA ARG A 147 -11.98 -13.09 1.45
C ARG A 147 -11.10 -11.87 1.22
N ARG A 148 -10.31 -11.51 2.22
CA ARG A 148 -9.34 -10.42 2.12
C ARG A 148 -8.02 -10.84 2.73
N TYR A 149 -6.93 -10.44 2.10
CA TYR A 149 -5.58 -10.69 2.58
C TYR A 149 -5.00 -9.43 3.24
N PHE A 150 -4.10 -9.62 4.19
CA PHE A 150 -3.45 -8.51 4.89
C PHE A 150 -2.01 -8.85 5.26
N LEU A 151 -1.15 -7.82 5.25
CA LEU A 151 0.28 -7.93 5.58
C LEU A 151 0.57 -7.63 7.06
N ASN A 152 -0.09 -6.62 7.64
CA ASN A 152 0.23 -6.13 8.97
C ASN A 152 -0.78 -6.63 10.00
N CYS A 153 -1.97 -6.05 10.01
CA CYS A 153 -2.98 -6.34 11.02
C CYS A 153 -4.41 -6.21 10.46
N VAL A 154 -5.34 -6.81 11.18
CA VAL A 154 -6.78 -6.63 11.00
C VAL A 154 -7.32 -5.97 12.26
N ASN A 155 -7.98 -4.83 12.10
CA ASN A 155 -8.66 -4.16 13.19
C ASN A 155 -10.10 -4.62 13.28
N ILE A 156 -10.49 -5.12 14.44
CA ILE A 156 -11.85 -5.62 14.73
C ILE A 156 -12.42 -4.84 15.92
N GLY A 157 -13.74 -4.68 15.96
CA GLY A 157 -14.45 -4.04 17.06
C GLY A 157 -14.21 -2.51 17.11
N MET A 158 -13.90 -1.99 18.29
CA MET A 158 -13.86 -0.55 18.56
C MET A 158 -12.91 0.22 17.62
N VAL A 159 -11.71 -0.30 17.36
CA VAL A 159 -10.74 0.36 16.48
C VAL A 159 -11.26 0.46 15.04
N ALA A 160 -11.89 -0.60 14.54
CA ALA A 160 -12.52 -0.59 13.22
C ALA A 160 -13.66 0.44 13.13
N ASN A 161 -14.47 0.57 14.21
CA ASN A 161 -15.54 1.57 14.30
C ASN A 161 -14.99 2.99 14.31
N ILE A 162 -13.93 3.27 15.09
CA ILE A 162 -13.24 4.58 15.09
C ILE A 162 -12.77 4.94 13.68
N MET A 163 -12.11 4.02 13.00
CA MET A 163 -11.61 4.25 11.64
C MET A 163 -12.73 4.45 10.63
N SER A 164 -13.83 3.72 10.75
CA SER A 164 -15.03 3.87 9.91
C SER A 164 -15.69 5.23 10.13
N MET A 165 -15.89 5.63 11.39
CA MET A 165 -16.46 6.93 11.78
C MET A 165 -15.58 8.07 11.26
N ARG A 166 -14.26 8.01 11.49
CA ARG A 166 -13.29 8.98 10.99
C ARG A 166 -13.37 9.13 9.46
N ARG A 167 -13.54 8.02 8.73
CA ARG A 167 -13.68 8.06 7.27
C ARG A 167 -14.94 8.81 6.84
N ARG A 168 -16.08 8.61 7.53
CA ARG A 168 -17.34 9.32 7.28
C ARG A 168 -17.22 10.82 7.59
N MET A 169 -16.54 11.15 8.69
CA MET A 169 -16.41 12.54 9.16
C MET A 169 -15.34 13.34 8.41
N ARG A 170 -14.44 12.69 7.68
CA ARG A 170 -13.38 13.37 6.93
C ARG A 170 -13.88 14.38 5.88
N HIS A 171 -15.11 14.21 5.41
CA HIS A 171 -15.75 15.14 4.49
C HIS A 171 -16.34 16.36 5.18
N LEU A 172 -16.57 16.30 6.50
CA LEU A 172 -17.18 17.36 7.28
C LEU A 172 -16.14 18.28 7.95
N PHE A 173 -14.95 17.78 8.21
CA PHE A 173 -13.90 18.50 8.94
C PHE A 173 -12.58 18.50 8.19
N VAL A 174 -12.01 19.70 8.02
CA VAL A 174 -10.70 19.90 7.36
C VAL A 174 -9.55 19.35 8.21
N SER A 175 -9.67 19.40 9.56
CA SER A 175 -8.62 18.96 10.48
C SER A 175 -8.72 17.46 10.78
N ARG A 176 -7.61 16.75 10.53
CA ARG A 176 -7.47 15.30 10.81
C ARG A 176 -7.58 14.98 12.30
N THR A 177 -7.02 15.85 13.14
CA THR A 177 -7.00 15.67 14.60
C THR A 177 -8.39 15.87 15.19
N ILE A 178 -9.10 16.90 14.76
CA ILE A 178 -10.48 17.19 15.21
C ILE A 178 -11.40 16.03 14.82
N SER A 179 -11.33 15.54 13.58
CA SER A 179 -12.16 14.42 13.13
C SER A 179 -11.86 13.12 13.90
N PHE A 180 -10.62 12.92 14.34
CA PHE A 180 -10.24 11.76 15.16
C PHE A 180 -10.81 11.87 16.59
N ILE A 181 -10.58 13.01 17.26
CA ILE A 181 -11.08 13.25 18.63
C ILE A 181 -12.60 13.14 18.65
N LEU A 182 -13.29 13.78 17.70
CA LEU A 182 -14.74 13.73 17.62
C LEU A 182 -15.26 12.32 17.33
N SER A 183 -14.54 11.53 16.53
CA SER A 183 -14.87 10.11 16.29
C SER A 183 -14.76 9.28 17.57
N CYS A 184 -13.75 9.54 18.39
CA CYS A 184 -13.59 8.87 19.70
C CYS A 184 -14.71 9.26 20.66
N ILE A 185 -15.07 10.54 20.73
CA ILE A 185 -16.16 11.04 21.58
C ILE A 185 -17.50 10.43 21.16
N LEU A 186 -17.82 10.46 19.88
CA LEU A 186 -19.09 9.92 19.38
C LEU A 186 -19.24 8.42 19.62
N LEU A 187 -18.13 7.67 19.63
CA LEU A 187 -18.16 6.24 19.94
C LEU A 187 -18.52 5.94 21.40
N LEU A 188 -18.22 6.85 22.33
CA LEU A 188 -18.64 6.70 23.73
C LEU A 188 -20.18 6.78 23.89
N PHE A 189 -20.86 7.42 22.94
CA PHE A 189 -22.32 7.56 22.93
C PHE A 189 -23.01 6.54 22.00
N GLN A 190 -22.29 5.78 21.18
CA GLN A 190 -22.88 4.71 20.39
C GLN A 190 -23.03 3.45 21.24
N ARG A 191 -24.25 2.90 21.29
CA ARG A 191 -24.44 1.51 21.76
C ARG A 191 -23.62 0.60 20.85
N ILE A 192 -22.64 -0.06 21.41
CA ILE A 192 -21.87 -1.07 20.70
C ILE A 192 -22.73 -2.32 20.70
N ASP A 193 -23.41 -2.56 19.60
CA ASP A 193 -24.02 -3.86 19.37
C ASP A 193 -22.88 -4.86 19.12
N TYR A 194 -22.62 -5.67 20.13
CA TYR A 194 -21.70 -6.81 20.00
C TYR A 194 -22.42 -7.86 19.18
N LEU A 195 -21.88 -8.16 18.01
CA LEU A 195 -22.21 -9.37 17.25
C LEU A 195 -21.53 -10.58 17.88
#